data_2ceee73704c29925fc07db21a2654ef1
#
_entry.id   2ceee73704c29925fc07db21a2654ef1
#
_cell.length_a   1.000
_cell.length_b   1.000
_cell.length_c   1.000
_cell.angle_alpha   90.00
_cell.angle_beta   90.00
_cell.angle_gamma   90.00
#
_symmetry.space_group_name_H-M   'P 1'
#
loop_
_entity.id
_entity.type
_entity.pdbx_description
1 polymer ?
#
loop_
_entity_poly.entity_id
_entity_poly.type
_entity_poly.pdbx_seq_one_letter_code
_entity_poly.pdbx_strand_id
1 'polypeptide(L)'
;MLGARIALLRRSKGLSQRALAAALDVSPSAVGMYEQERRIPSTDLLVEMAELFGVSTDFLLTGRSRPSDGPRLQALLQEFRACVTDQRGAPPEKQDAALLLTAILCGGELTQGEKSAIIVPSGGEAVTDEEFMQEALRLAREAADEGEVPVGCVITDGETIVGRGRNRREQGKNALAHAELEAIDQACRALGGWRLWRCTLYVTLEPCPMCAGAIINARIPRVVYGAADAKAGSCGTLTDLFALPYNHRPTVTAGVLAEEARELLRAFFKRLREEPTVKTWKKA
;
A
#
# COMPACT_ATOMS: atom_id res chain seq x y z
N MET A 1 -3.78 17.24 -7.91
CA MET A 1 -3.09 16.00 -8.26
C MET A 1 -3.34 15.69 -9.73
N LEU A 2 -2.30 15.94 -10.56
CA LEU A 2 -2.36 15.81 -12.02
C LEU A 2 -2.59 14.35 -12.46
N GLY A 3 -1.86 13.42 -11.87
CA GLY A 3 -1.89 12.01 -12.25
C GLY A 3 -3.26 11.37 -12.08
N ALA A 4 -3.95 11.69 -10.98
CA ALA A 4 -5.31 11.21 -10.75
C ALA A 4 -6.30 11.71 -11.82
N ARG A 5 -6.13 12.98 -12.30
CA ARG A 5 -6.95 13.52 -13.39
C ARG A 5 -6.68 12.85 -14.72
N ILE A 6 -5.39 12.60 -15.03
CA ILE A 6 -5.01 11.86 -16.25
C ILE A 6 -5.68 10.47 -16.23
N ALA A 7 -5.56 9.73 -15.13
CA ALA A 7 -6.15 8.40 -15.00
C ALA A 7 -7.67 8.40 -15.15
N LEU A 8 -8.33 9.40 -14.58
CA LEU A 8 -9.78 9.53 -14.64
C LEU A 8 -10.25 9.88 -16.06
N LEU A 9 -9.64 10.88 -16.70
CA LEU A 9 -9.98 11.30 -18.07
C LEU A 9 -9.72 10.17 -19.07
N ARG A 10 -8.64 9.41 -18.89
CA ARG A 10 -8.39 8.21 -19.68
C ARG A 10 -9.53 7.19 -19.55
N ARG A 11 -9.94 6.89 -18.30
CA ARG A 11 -11.02 5.93 -18.03
C ARG A 11 -12.36 6.41 -18.57
N SER A 12 -12.68 7.70 -18.46
CA SER A 12 -13.91 8.28 -19.02
C SER A 12 -14.00 8.17 -20.54
N LYS A 13 -12.84 8.09 -21.21
CA LYS A 13 -12.73 7.82 -22.66
C LYS A 13 -12.69 6.31 -22.99
N GLY A 14 -12.79 5.42 -21.99
CA GLY A 14 -12.69 3.97 -22.20
C GLY A 14 -11.30 3.46 -22.61
N LEU A 15 -10.25 4.30 -22.44
CA LEU A 15 -8.90 3.97 -22.88
C LEU A 15 -8.15 3.15 -21.83
N SER A 16 -7.46 2.07 -22.26
CA SER A 16 -6.44 1.43 -21.46
C SER A 16 -5.16 2.28 -21.39
N GLN A 17 -4.27 2.05 -20.43
CA GLN A 17 -2.95 2.73 -20.40
C GLN A 17 -2.16 2.49 -21.69
N ARG A 18 -2.27 1.29 -22.28
CA ARG A 18 -1.67 0.96 -23.58
C ARG A 18 -2.26 1.78 -24.72
N ALA A 19 -3.58 1.93 -24.74
CA ALA A 19 -4.25 2.71 -25.78
C ALA A 19 -3.91 4.21 -25.69
N LEU A 20 -3.86 4.76 -24.47
CA LEU A 20 -3.42 6.13 -24.25
C LEU A 20 -1.95 6.32 -24.65
N ALA A 21 -1.07 5.38 -24.31
CA ALA A 21 0.33 5.42 -24.67
C ALA A 21 0.53 5.43 -26.20
N ALA A 22 -0.20 4.58 -26.92
CA ALA A 22 -0.17 4.55 -28.38
C ALA A 22 -0.70 5.84 -29.01
N ALA A 23 -1.73 6.47 -28.44
CA ALA A 23 -2.29 7.72 -28.92
C ALA A 23 -1.35 8.93 -28.72
N LEU A 24 -0.45 8.85 -27.74
CA LEU A 24 0.47 9.94 -27.36
C LEU A 24 1.93 9.64 -27.75
N ASP A 25 2.17 8.57 -28.51
CA ASP A 25 3.51 8.11 -28.91
C ASP A 25 4.51 7.97 -27.74
N VAL A 26 4.03 7.42 -26.61
CA VAL A 26 4.85 7.15 -25.43
C VAL A 26 4.76 5.68 -25.02
N SER A 27 5.66 5.25 -24.12
CA SER A 27 5.57 3.89 -23.60
C SER A 27 4.40 3.74 -22.60
N PRO A 28 3.75 2.55 -22.52
CA PRO A 28 2.73 2.28 -21.49
C PRO A 28 3.23 2.49 -20.06
N SER A 29 4.51 2.23 -19.82
CA SER A 29 5.18 2.49 -18.55
C SER A 29 5.24 3.99 -18.22
N ALA A 30 5.43 4.86 -19.24
CA ALA A 30 5.41 6.31 -19.03
C ALA A 30 4.04 6.80 -18.59
N VAL A 31 2.95 6.32 -19.22
CA VAL A 31 1.58 6.63 -18.80
C VAL A 31 1.34 6.22 -17.36
N GLY A 32 1.77 5.00 -16.97
CA GLY A 32 1.69 4.55 -15.58
C GLY A 32 2.43 5.46 -14.61
N MET A 33 3.63 5.95 -14.98
CA MET A 33 4.41 6.89 -14.16
C MET A 33 3.73 8.26 -14.05
N TYR A 34 3.08 8.75 -15.11
CA TYR A 34 2.32 10.00 -15.07
C TYR A 34 1.09 9.89 -14.16
N GLU A 35 0.32 8.82 -14.25
CA GLU A 35 -0.85 8.57 -13.41
C GLU A 35 -0.48 8.41 -11.92
N GLN A 36 0.72 7.90 -11.65
CA GLN A 36 1.27 7.73 -10.30
C GLN A 36 2.07 8.94 -9.78
N GLU A 37 2.12 10.03 -10.56
CA GLU A 37 2.89 11.26 -10.23
C GLU A 37 4.40 11.02 -10.00
N ARG A 38 4.94 9.91 -10.53
CA ARG A 38 6.37 9.58 -10.47
C ARG A 38 7.20 10.29 -11.54
N ARG A 39 6.53 10.78 -12.56
CA ARG A 39 7.09 11.58 -13.64
C ARG A 39 6.06 12.59 -14.08
N ILE A 40 6.51 13.81 -14.36
CA ILE A 40 5.65 14.86 -14.92
C ILE A 40 5.75 14.76 -16.45
N PRO A 41 4.62 14.76 -17.19
CA PRO A 41 4.63 14.88 -18.64
C PRO A 41 5.29 16.18 -19.09
N SER A 42 5.91 16.21 -20.28
CA SER A 42 6.38 17.46 -20.89
C SER A 42 5.23 18.39 -21.18
N THR A 43 5.52 19.67 -21.35
CA THR A 43 4.48 20.68 -21.68
C THR A 43 3.74 20.32 -22.96
N ASP A 44 4.46 19.86 -23.98
CA ASP A 44 3.85 19.46 -25.26
C ASP A 44 2.91 18.27 -25.08
N LEU A 45 3.34 17.27 -24.30
CA LEU A 45 2.54 16.09 -24.01
C LEU A 45 1.29 16.43 -23.17
N LEU A 46 1.38 17.45 -22.29
CA LEU A 46 0.20 17.94 -21.54
C LEU A 46 -0.82 18.61 -22.46
N VAL A 47 -0.36 19.31 -23.48
CA VAL A 47 -1.24 19.91 -24.52
C VAL A 47 -1.93 18.80 -25.31
N GLU A 48 -1.17 17.81 -25.81
CA GLU A 48 -1.70 16.67 -26.54
C GLU A 48 -2.71 15.86 -25.70
N MET A 49 -2.39 15.63 -24.42
CA MET A 49 -3.33 14.99 -23.50
C MET A 49 -4.62 15.79 -23.32
N ALA A 50 -4.53 17.11 -23.17
CA ALA A 50 -5.69 17.98 -23.02
C ALA A 50 -6.59 17.94 -24.26
N GLU A 51 -5.99 17.98 -25.46
CA GLU A 51 -6.70 17.85 -26.74
C GLU A 51 -7.38 16.48 -26.88
N LEU A 52 -6.64 15.40 -26.61
CA LEU A 52 -7.16 14.03 -26.67
C LEU A 52 -8.34 13.82 -25.72
N PHE A 53 -8.24 14.36 -24.52
CA PHE A 53 -9.30 14.27 -23.52
C PHE A 53 -10.46 15.26 -23.80
N GLY A 54 -10.26 16.29 -24.60
CA GLY A 54 -11.23 17.34 -24.89
C GLY A 54 -11.43 18.28 -23.70
N VAL A 55 -10.35 18.58 -22.98
CA VAL A 55 -10.33 19.50 -21.83
C VAL A 55 -9.28 20.58 -22.04
N SER A 56 -9.34 21.69 -21.27
CA SER A 56 -8.26 22.67 -21.30
C SER A 56 -7.03 22.17 -20.55
N THR A 57 -5.84 22.65 -20.93
CA THR A 57 -4.59 22.40 -20.17
C THR A 57 -4.68 22.93 -18.75
N ASP A 58 -5.36 24.04 -18.53
CA ASP A 58 -5.65 24.58 -17.21
C ASP A 58 -6.46 23.60 -16.36
N PHE A 59 -7.51 23.00 -16.93
CA PHE A 59 -8.29 21.97 -16.24
C PHE A 59 -7.43 20.73 -15.95
N LEU A 60 -6.65 20.28 -16.92
CA LEU A 60 -5.77 19.13 -16.72
C LEU A 60 -4.76 19.38 -15.58
N LEU A 61 -4.19 20.58 -15.49
CA LEU A 61 -3.18 20.93 -14.49
C LEU A 61 -3.79 21.25 -13.11
N THR A 62 -4.85 22.04 -13.07
CA THR A 62 -5.37 22.62 -11.82
C THR A 62 -6.68 22.00 -11.35
N GLY A 63 -7.43 21.35 -12.24
CA GLY A 63 -8.80 20.88 -12.00
C GLY A 63 -9.85 22.00 -12.02
N ARG A 64 -9.47 23.23 -12.28
CA ARG A 64 -10.41 24.36 -12.35
C ARG A 64 -10.97 24.46 -13.76
N SER A 65 -12.31 24.38 -13.91
CA SER A 65 -12.96 24.66 -15.18
C SER A 65 -13.18 26.17 -15.32
N ARG A 66 -12.88 26.70 -16.51
CA ARG A 66 -13.18 28.10 -16.86
C ARG A 66 -14.45 28.14 -17.72
N PRO A 67 -15.12 29.31 -17.82
CA PRO A 67 -16.26 29.46 -18.71
C PRO A 67 -15.95 29.18 -20.19
N SER A 68 -14.66 29.23 -20.56
CA SER A 68 -14.16 28.87 -21.90
C SER A 68 -14.00 27.37 -22.14
N ASP A 69 -14.01 26.55 -21.07
CA ASP A 69 -14.04 25.10 -21.20
C ASP A 69 -15.44 24.73 -21.74
N GLY A 70 -15.47 24.18 -22.93
CA GLY A 70 -16.69 24.10 -23.76
C GLY A 70 -17.90 23.44 -23.06
N PRO A 71 -19.11 23.66 -23.60
CA PRO A 71 -20.39 23.22 -23.02
C PRO A 71 -20.43 21.71 -22.65
N ARG A 72 -19.64 20.91 -23.34
CA ARG A 72 -19.55 19.44 -23.13
C ARG A 72 -18.87 19.09 -21.83
N LEU A 73 -17.82 19.81 -21.41
CA LEU A 73 -17.15 19.55 -20.11
C LEU A 73 -18.06 19.97 -18.95
N GLN A 74 -18.78 21.11 -19.12
CA GLN A 74 -19.74 21.55 -18.11
C GLN A 74 -20.91 20.58 -17.98
N ALA A 75 -21.41 20.03 -19.08
CA ALA A 75 -22.46 19.01 -19.07
C ALA A 75 -21.98 17.73 -18.38
N LEU A 76 -20.77 17.25 -18.69
CA LEU A 76 -20.16 16.07 -18.05
C LEU A 76 -19.96 16.27 -16.54
N LEU A 77 -19.50 17.44 -16.11
CA LEU A 77 -19.34 17.76 -14.69
C LEU A 77 -20.70 17.86 -13.99
N GLN A 78 -21.73 18.33 -14.68
CA GLN A 78 -23.09 18.43 -14.17
C GLN A 78 -23.77 17.06 -14.06
N GLU A 79 -23.59 16.18 -15.07
CA GLU A 79 -24.05 14.79 -15.04
C GLU A 79 -23.33 14.01 -13.93
N PHE A 80 -22.03 14.23 -13.76
CA PHE A 80 -21.25 13.61 -12.71
C PHE A 80 -21.72 14.06 -11.31
N ARG A 81 -21.93 15.38 -11.11
CA ARG A 81 -22.50 15.91 -9.86
C ARG A 81 -23.90 15.35 -9.58
N ALA A 82 -24.75 15.23 -10.58
CA ALA A 82 -26.08 14.64 -10.44
C ALA A 82 -26.00 13.15 -10.03
N CYS A 83 -25.09 12.40 -10.64
CA CYS A 83 -24.84 10.99 -10.31
C CYS A 83 -24.32 10.80 -8.87
N VAL A 84 -23.53 11.77 -8.38
CA VAL A 84 -22.97 11.77 -7.01
C VAL A 84 -24.04 12.16 -5.98
N THR A 85 -24.89 13.13 -6.31
CA THR A 85 -25.96 13.61 -5.39
C THR A 85 -27.17 12.69 -5.35
N ASP A 86 -27.41 11.88 -6.37
CA ASP A 86 -28.56 10.96 -6.45
C ASP A 86 -28.31 9.59 -5.75
N GLN A 87 -27.15 9.41 -5.16
CA GLN A 87 -26.80 8.20 -4.40
C GLN A 87 -27.39 8.19 -2.97
N ARG A 88 -28.59 8.74 -2.76
CA ARG A 88 -29.34 8.57 -1.52
C ARG A 88 -29.70 7.08 -1.33
N GLY A 89 -28.87 6.38 -0.60
CA GLY A 89 -29.01 4.93 -0.36
C GLY A 89 -27.79 4.10 -0.79
N ALA A 90 -26.78 4.69 -1.39
CA ALA A 90 -25.51 4.01 -1.60
C ALA A 90 -24.71 3.86 -0.28
N PRO A 91 -23.90 2.81 -0.12
CA PRO A 91 -23.03 2.68 1.04
C PRO A 91 -22.14 3.93 1.21
N PRO A 92 -21.86 4.36 2.46
CA PRO A 92 -21.08 5.57 2.75
C PRO A 92 -19.75 5.66 1.98
N GLU A 93 -19.04 4.56 1.85
CA GLU A 93 -17.78 4.44 1.11
C GLU A 93 -17.87 4.90 -0.36
N LYS A 94 -19.02 4.70 -1.02
CA LYS A 94 -19.23 5.15 -2.40
C LYS A 94 -19.55 6.65 -2.46
N GLN A 95 -20.21 7.20 -1.44
CA GLN A 95 -20.50 8.62 -1.33
C GLN A 95 -19.21 9.43 -1.09
N ASP A 96 -18.34 8.94 -0.22
CA ASP A 96 -17.05 9.57 0.12
C ASP A 96 -16.09 9.56 -1.07
N ALA A 97 -16.00 8.44 -1.79
CA ALA A 97 -15.20 8.33 -2.99
C ALA A 97 -15.68 9.31 -4.08
N ALA A 98 -16.98 9.52 -4.18
CA ALA A 98 -17.59 10.43 -5.15
C ALA A 98 -17.37 11.90 -4.77
N LEU A 99 -17.42 12.27 -3.49
CA LEU A 99 -17.09 13.61 -2.98
C LEU A 99 -15.61 13.94 -3.17
N LEU A 100 -14.72 12.99 -2.87
CA LEU A 100 -13.27 13.13 -3.11
C LEU A 100 -12.97 13.29 -4.61
N LEU A 101 -13.62 12.51 -5.47
CA LEU A 101 -13.51 12.64 -6.92
C LEU A 101 -14.01 13.99 -7.41
N THR A 102 -15.09 14.53 -6.84
CA THR A 102 -15.63 15.85 -7.19
C THR A 102 -14.66 16.96 -6.78
N ALA A 103 -14.06 16.89 -5.58
CA ALA A 103 -13.06 17.83 -5.11
C ALA A 103 -11.78 17.81 -5.97
N ILE A 104 -11.32 16.61 -6.36
CA ILE A 104 -10.14 16.42 -7.23
C ILE A 104 -10.40 16.96 -8.63
N LEU A 105 -11.62 16.79 -9.16
CA LEU A 105 -12.01 17.22 -10.49
C LEU A 105 -12.24 18.73 -10.60
N CYS A 106 -12.88 19.32 -9.59
CA CYS A 106 -13.30 20.72 -9.64
C CYS A 106 -12.23 21.68 -9.09
N GLY A 107 -11.05 21.20 -8.63
CA GLY A 107 -9.99 22.05 -8.06
C GLY A 107 -10.46 22.87 -6.86
N GLY A 108 -11.58 22.51 -6.25
CA GLY A 108 -12.15 23.16 -5.09
C GLY A 108 -11.52 22.65 -3.80
N GLU A 109 -11.25 23.55 -2.86
CA GLU A 109 -11.14 23.14 -1.47
C GLU A 109 -12.51 22.70 -1.00
N LEU A 110 -12.59 21.53 -0.39
CA LEU A 110 -13.81 21.08 0.30
C LEU A 110 -14.18 22.14 1.34
N THR A 111 -15.42 22.58 1.34
CA THR A 111 -15.93 23.47 2.40
C THR A 111 -15.83 22.76 3.76
N GLN A 112 -15.82 23.55 4.85
CA GLN A 112 -15.76 22.96 6.20
C GLN A 112 -16.96 22.03 6.47
N GLY A 113 -18.12 22.28 5.85
CA GLY A 113 -19.30 21.42 5.88
C GLY A 113 -19.09 20.10 5.09
N GLU A 114 -18.44 20.16 3.94
CA GLU A 114 -18.12 18.99 3.13
C GLU A 114 -16.99 18.15 3.75
N LYS A 115 -16.00 18.80 4.41
CA LYS A 115 -14.97 18.12 5.24
C LYS A 115 -15.59 17.42 6.44
N SER A 116 -16.66 17.97 7.01
CA SER A 116 -17.43 17.38 8.11
C SER A 116 -18.46 16.34 7.64
N ALA A 117 -18.85 16.38 6.37
CA ALA A 117 -19.73 15.40 5.74
C ALA A 117 -18.98 14.24 5.09
N ILE A 118 -17.65 14.31 4.96
CA ILE A 118 -16.79 13.16 4.76
C ILE A 118 -16.77 12.46 6.12
N ILE A 119 -17.85 11.76 6.41
CA ILE A 119 -17.89 10.82 7.51
C ILE A 119 -16.95 9.70 7.09
N VAL A 120 -15.72 9.74 7.60
CA VAL A 120 -15.03 8.50 7.93
C VAL A 120 -16.10 7.72 8.73
N PRO A 121 -16.54 6.53 8.29
CA PRO A 121 -17.61 5.84 8.97
C PRO A 121 -17.22 5.67 10.43
N SER A 122 -17.76 6.52 11.29
CA SER A 122 -17.75 6.36 12.74
C SER A 122 -18.82 5.31 13.09
N GLY A 123 -18.54 4.06 12.72
CA GLY A 123 -19.45 2.93 12.88
C GLY A 123 -18.76 1.56 12.77
N GLY A 124 -17.49 1.53 12.33
CA GLY A 124 -16.50 0.51 12.62
C GLY A 124 -15.25 1.26 13.04
N GLU A 125 -14.68 0.97 14.19
CA GLU A 125 -13.37 1.49 14.56
C GLU A 125 -12.42 1.16 13.40
N ALA A 126 -11.73 2.18 12.86
CA ALA A 126 -10.72 1.97 11.81
C ALA A 126 -9.78 0.88 12.29
N VAL A 127 -9.58 -0.15 11.49
CA VAL A 127 -8.72 -1.29 11.87
C VAL A 127 -7.35 -0.75 12.27
N THR A 128 -6.96 -0.95 13.51
CA THR A 128 -5.77 -0.36 14.10
C THR A 128 -4.51 -1.14 13.73
N ASP A 129 -3.34 -0.51 13.87
CA ASP A 129 -2.06 -1.23 13.75
C ASP A 129 -1.98 -2.43 14.70
N GLU A 130 -2.61 -2.33 15.87
CA GLU A 130 -2.64 -3.40 16.87
C GLU A 130 -3.45 -4.60 16.39
N GLU A 131 -4.59 -4.39 15.72
CA GLU A 131 -5.40 -5.48 15.18
C GLU A 131 -4.69 -6.23 14.07
N PHE A 132 -3.99 -5.54 13.17
CA PHE A 132 -3.14 -6.19 12.17
C PHE A 132 -1.94 -6.91 12.80
N MET A 133 -1.35 -6.35 13.84
CA MET A 133 -0.28 -7.00 14.59
C MET A 133 -0.78 -8.23 15.36
N GLN A 134 -2.02 -8.24 15.86
CA GLN A 134 -2.65 -9.43 16.46
C GLN A 134 -2.76 -10.57 15.44
N GLU A 135 -3.13 -10.28 14.20
CA GLU A 135 -3.15 -11.29 13.14
C GLU A 135 -1.74 -11.80 12.83
N ALA A 136 -0.72 -10.93 12.80
CA ALA A 136 0.67 -11.34 12.65
C ALA A 136 1.13 -12.22 13.84
N LEU A 137 0.74 -11.89 15.07
CA LEU A 137 1.00 -12.70 16.25
C LEU A 137 0.30 -14.07 16.20
N ARG A 138 -0.91 -14.14 15.65
CA ARG A 138 -1.61 -15.42 15.42
C ARG A 138 -0.78 -16.33 14.50
N LEU A 139 -0.29 -15.79 13.38
CA LEU A 139 0.60 -16.52 12.46
C LEU A 139 1.92 -16.93 13.10
N ALA A 140 2.47 -16.08 13.99
CA ALA A 140 3.66 -16.41 14.74
C ALA A 140 3.44 -17.58 15.73
N ARG A 141 2.25 -17.67 16.36
CA ARG A 141 1.89 -18.82 17.20
C ARG A 141 1.80 -20.11 16.38
N GLU A 142 1.17 -20.06 15.19
CA GLU A 142 1.15 -21.20 14.28
C GLU A 142 2.57 -21.67 13.91
N ALA A 143 3.49 -20.75 13.62
CA ALA A 143 4.89 -21.09 13.37
C ALA A 143 5.52 -21.80 14.60
N ALA A 144 5.27 -21.30 15.81
CA ALA A 144 5.75 -21.92 17.05
C ALA A 144 5.25 -23.35 17.26
N ASP A 145 3.97 -23.60 16.94
CA ASP A 145 3.32 -24.91 17.05
C ASP A 145 3.91 -25.90 16.04
N GLU A 146 4.34 -25.41 14.89
CA GLU A 146 5.05 -26.18 13.86
C GLU A 146 6.56 -26.36 14.16
N GLY A 147 7.07 -25.83 15.26
CA GLY A 147 8.49 -25.93 15.64
C GLY A 147 9.41 -24.89 15.00
N GLU A 148 8.83 -23.90 14.35
CA GLU A 148 9.53 -22.77 13.72
C GLU A 148 9.72 -21.60 14.69
N VAL A 149 10.71 -20.76 14.42
CA VAL A 149 10.85 -19.49 15.17
C VAL A 149 9.58 -18.67 14.99
N PRO A 150 8.91 -18.21 16.07
CA PRO A 150 7.61 -17.58 16.02
C PRO A 150 7.67 -16.16 15.44
N VAL A 151 7.68 -16.09 14.12
CA VAL A 151 7.57 -14.85 13.37
C VAL A 151 6.39 -14.96 12.40
N GLY A 152 5.50 -14.00 12.48
CA GLY A 152 4.37 -13.86 11.58
C GLY A 152 4.35 -12.48 10.95
N CYS A 153 3.83 -12.40 9.73
CA CYS A 153 3.75 -11.18 8.94
C CYS A 153 2.44 -11.08 8.19
N VAL A 154 1.86 -9.89 8.15
CA VAL A 154 0.73 -9.56 7.27
C VAL A 154 1.04 -8.32 6.45
N ILE A 155 0.48 -8.25 5.26
CA ILE A 155 0.55 -7.08 4.39
C ILE A 155 -0.87 -6.64 4.06
N THR A 156 -1.13 -5.35 4.21
CA THR A 156 -2.44 -4.75 3.93
C THR A 156 -2.38 -3.76 2.78
N ASP A 157 -3.48 -3.66 2.00
CA ASP A 157 -3.78 -2.53 1.11
C ASP A 157 -5.01 -1.82 1.69
N GLY A 158 -4.80 -0.68 2.36
CA GLY A 158 -5.79 -0.09 3.26
C GLY A 158 -6.11 -1.05 4.41
N GLU A 159 -7.39 -1.32 4.65
CA GLU A 159 -7.87 -2.23 5.71
C GLU A 159 -7.92 -3.71 5.28
N THR A 160 -7.62 -4.01 4.04
CA THR A 160 -7.68 -5.38 3.50
C THR A 160 -6.34 -6.07 3.61
N ILE A 161 -6.29 -7.24 4.27
CA ILE A 161 -5.08 -8.07 4.27
C ILE A 161 -4.96 -8.77 2.91
N VAL A 162 -3.87 -8.46 2.20
CA VAL A 162 -3.54 -8.99 0.86
C VAL A 162 -2.42 -10.02 0.87
N GLY A 163 -1.68 -10.13 1.98
CA GLY A 163 -0.62 -11.11 2.15
C GLY A 163 -0.47 -11.55 3.60
N ARG A 164 -0.21 -12.83 3.79
CA ARG A 164 0.09 -13.48 5.08
C ARG A 164 1.33 -14.33 4.93
N GLY A 165 2.15 -14.38 5.96
CA GLY A 165 3.31 -15.24 5.98
C GLY A 165 3.72 -15.60 7.41
N ARG A 166 4.34 -16.75 7.57
CA ARG A 166 4.98 -17.17 8.81
C ARG A 166 6.31 -17.84 8.52
N ASN A 167 7.19 -17.86 9.50
CA ASN A 167 8.48 -18.52 9.35
C ASN A 167 8.30 -20.02 9.07
N ARG A 168 9.05 -20.56 8.09
CA ARG A 168 9.03 -21.97 7.68
C ARG A 168 10.42 -22.48 7.29
N ARG A 169 11.47 -21.91 7.87
CA ARG A 169 12.85 -22.21 7.47
C ARG A 169 13.24 -23.66 7.68
N GLU A 170 12.88 -24.23 8.82
CA GLU A 170 13.29 -25.58 9.22
C GLU A 170 12.48 -26.64 8.44
N GLN A 171 11.17 -26.49 8.35
CA GLN A 171 10.31 -27.39 7.59
C GLN A 171 10.59 -27.33 6.09
N GLY A 172 10.71 -26.13 5.56
CA GLY A 172 10.98 -25.88 4.14
C GLY A 172 12.43 -26.14 3.75
N LYS A 173 13.35 -26.32 4.71
CA LYS A 173 14.81 -26.37 4.48
C LYS A 173 15.28 -25.26 3.57
N ASN A 174 14.72 -24.07 3.76
CA ASN A 174 14.91 -22.92 2.89
C ASN A 174 15.25 -21.66 3.71
N ALA A 175 16.45 -21.14 3.51
CA ALA A 175 16.92 -19.93 4.18
C ALA A 175 16.08 -18.69 3.86
N LEU A 176 15.33 -18.69 2.77
CA LEU A 176 14.49 -17.57 2.33
C LEU A 176 13.07 -17.63 2.90
N ALA A 177 12.65 -18.74 3.54
CA ALA A 177 11.30 -18.95 4.05
C ALA A 177 11.02 -18.15 5.33
N HIS A 178 11.23 -16.82 5.28
CA HIS A 178 10.88 -15.89 6.33
C HIS A 178 9.44 -15.41 6.14
N ALA A 179 8.77 -15.05 7.22
CA ALA A 179 7.39 -14.58 7.24
C ALA A 179 7.15 -13.42 6.28
N GLU A 180 8.07 -12.45 6.24
CA GLU A 180 7.97 -11.26 5.41
C GLU A 180 8.03 -11.60 3.92
N LEU A 181 8.92 -12.53 3.52
CA LEU A 181 9.07 -12.93 2.12
C LEU A 181 7.84 -13.70 1.64
N GLU A 182 7.28 -14.57 2.47
CA GLU A 182 6.05 -15.30 2.16
C GLU A 182 4.87 -14.33 2.00
N ALA A 183 4.73 -13.36 2.91
CA ALA A 183 3.69 -12.33 2.83
C ALA A 183 3.85 -11.43 1.59
N ILE A 184 5.08 -11.03 1.23
CA ILE A 184 5.38 -10.23 0.04
C ILE A 184 5.00 -11.00 -1.23
N ASP A 185 5.39 -12.28 -1.35
CA ASP A 185 5.04 -13.11 -2.51
C ASP A 185 3.52 -13.24 -2.66
N GLN A 186 2.81 -13.50 -1.57
CA GLN A 186 1.35 -13.60 -1.57
C GLN A 186 0.68 -12.28 -1.97
N ALA A 187 1.13 -11.15 -1.40
CA ALA A 187 0.60 -9.83 -1.74
C ALA A 187 0.84 -9.45 -3.21
N CYS A 188 2.03 -9.76 -3.75
CA CYS A 188 2.34 -9.55 -5.15
C CYS A 188 1.40 -10.33 -6.08
N ARG A 189 1.09 -11.58 -5.74
CA ARG A 189 0.14 -12.41 -6.49
C ARG A 189 -1.28 -11.87 -6.37
N ALA A 190 -1.73 -11.52 -5.17
CA ALA A 190 -3.07 -11.00 -4.93
C ALA A 190 -3.33 -9.67 -5.67
N LEU A 191 -2.32 -8.79 -5.73
CA LEU A 191 -2.43 -7.48 -6.38
C LEU A 191 -1.99 -7.50 -7.86
N GLY A 192 -1.55 -8.65 -8.38
CA GLY A 192 -1.14 -8.80 -9.78
C GLY A 192 0.11 -8.00 -10.16
N GLY A 193 0.99 -7.68 -9.21
CA GLY A 193 2.19 -6.90 -9.47
C GLY A 193 3.18 -6.88 -8.31
N TRP A 194 4.46 -6.66 -8.61
CA TRP A 194 5.55 -6.68 -7.62
C TRP A 194 5.71 -5.38 -6.82
N ARG A 195 5.03 -4.29 -7.21
CA ARG A 195 5.11 -3.00 -6.51
C ARG A 195 3.95 -2.88 -5.52
N LEU A 196 4.28 -2.94 -4.23
CA LEU A 196 3.33 -2.87 -3.12
C LEU A 196 3.30 -1.45 -2.49
N TRP A 197 3.31 -0.44 -3.32
CA TRP A 197 3.50 0.97 -2.94
C TRP A 197 2.31 1.62 -2.19
N ARG A 198 1.19 0.91 -2.04
CA ARG A 198 0.06 1.33 -1.18
C ARG A 198 -0.08 0.48 0.07
N CYS A 199 0.83 -0.49 0.25
CA CYS A 199 0.70 -1.47 1.31
C CYS A 199 1.43 -1.07 2.58
N THR A 200 0.95 -1.58 3.70
CA THR A 200 1.67 -1.58 4.98
C THR A 200 2.03 -3.02 5.34
N LEU A 201 3.26 -3.22 5.78
CA LEU A 201 3.74 -4.50 6.27
C LEU A 201 3.78 -4.49 7.79
N TYR A 202 3.15 -5.49 8.42
CA TYR A 202 3.16 -5.73 9.85
C TYR A 202 3.89 -7.03 10.14
N VAL A 203 4.87 -7.01 11.04
CA VAL A 203 5.66 -8.20 11.39
C VAL A 203 5.97 -8.22 12.89
N THR A 204 5.91 -9.39 13.49
CA THR A 204 6.08 -9.53 14.95
C THR A 204 7.51 -9.31 15.44
N LEU A 205 8.51 -9.46 14.58
CA LEU A 205 9.93 -9.23 14.85
C LEU A 205 10.53 -8.28 13.83
N GLU A 206 11.42 -7.38 14.26
CA GLU A 206 12.12 -6.45 13.39
C GLU A 206 12.77 -7.16 12.18
N PRO A 207 12.54 -6.68 10.95
CA PRO A 207 13.07 -7.31 9.74
C PRO A 207 14.60 -7.41 9.73
N CYS A 208 15.11 -8.56 9.35
CA CYS A 208 16.53 -8.81 9.10
C CYS A 208 16.99 -8.14 7.78
N PRO A 209 18.31 -8.10 7.42
CA PRO A 209 18.81 -7.44 6.22
C PRO A 209 18.17 -7.96 4.92
N MET A 210 17.91 -9.27 4.82
CA MET A 210 17.27 -9.90 3.67
C MET A 210 15.83 -9.38 3.50
N CYS A 211 15.05 -9.36 4.58
CA CYS A 211 13.67 -8.92 4.57
C CYS A 211 13.55 -7.41 4.37
N ALA A 212 14.41 -6.61 5.00
CA ALA A 212 14.48 -5.17 4.77
C ALA A 212 14.81 -4.85 3.30
N GLY A 213 15.75 -5.59 2.69
CA GLY A 213 16.04 -5.48 1.26
C GLY A 213 14.85 -5.85 0.37
N ALA A 214 14.10 -6.89 0.72
CA ALA A 214 12.89 -7.29 0.01
C ALA A 214 11.78 -6.22 0.10
N ILE A 215 11.59 -5.62 1.27
CA ILE A 215 10.65 -4.52 1.51
C ILE A 215 10.98 -3.31 0.61
N ILE A 216 12.27 -2.92 0.55
CA ILE A 216 12.74 -1.85 -0.35
C ILE A 216 12.44 -2.20 -1.81
N ASN A 217 12.76 -3.43 -2.23
CA ASN A 217 12.53 -3.88 -3.60
C ASN A 217 11.04 -3.92 -3.95
N ALA A 218 10.20 -4.41 -3.06
CA ALA A 218 8.74 -4.46 -3.24
C ALA A 218 8.07 -3.08 -3.19
N ARG A 219 8.79 -2.01 -2.84
CA ARG A 219 8.28 -0.63 -2.72
C ARG A 219 7.19 -0.47 -1.66
N ILE A 220 7.29 -1.20 -0.56
CA ILE A 220 6.36 -1.06 0.57
C ILE A 220 6.69 0.25 1.31
N PRO A 221 5.74 1.20 1.42
CA PRO A 221 6.03 2.52 1.97
C PRO A 221 6.06 2.57 3.51
N ARG A 222 5.44 1.60 4.19
CA ARG A 222 5.33 1.58 5.64
C ARG A 222 5.57 0.19 6.21
N VAL A 223 6.38 0.15 7.28
CA VAL A 223 6.67 -1.06 8.05
C VAL A 223 6.29 -0.82 9.50
N VAL A 224 5.55 -1.75 10.08
CA VAL A 224 5.18 -1.79 11.49
C VAL A 224 5.74 -3.07 12.08
N TYR A 225 6.57 -2.98 13.12
CA TYR A 225 7.07 -4.18 13.76
C TYR A 225 6.86 -4.20 15.28
N GLY A 226 6.78 -5.41 15.82
CA GLY A 226 6.61 -5.65 17.25
C GLY A 226 7.92 -5.56 18.01
N ALA A 227 8.58 -6.68 18.22
CA ALA A 227 9.82 -6.78 18.98
C ALA A 227 11.04 -6.32 18.15
N ALA A 228 11.95 -5.58 18.77
CA ALA A 228 13.27 -5.28 18.20
C ALA A 228 14.15 -6.54 18.19
N ASP A 229 15.01 -6.67 17.17
CA ASP A 229 15.97 -7.77 17.05
C ASP A 229 17.41 -7.26 17.20
N ALA A 230 18.00 -7.48 18.38
CA ALA A 230 19.39 -7.11 18.67
C ALA A 230 20.44 -7.89 17.88
N LYS A 231 20.07 -8.98 17.17
CA LYS A 231 21.00 -9.85 16.45
C LYS A 231 21.01 -9.61 14.93
N ALA A 232 19.87 -9.24 14.37
CA ALA A 232 19.73 -9.09 12.93
C ALA A 232 18.80 -7.92 12.53
N GLY A 233 18.25 -7.14 13.48
CA GLY A 233 17.35 -6.04 13.22
C GLY A 233 17.98 -4.98 12.31
N SER A 234 17.30 -4.68 11.20
CA SER A 234 17.85 -3.81 10.15
C SER A 234 16.98 -2.62 9.81
N CYS A 235 16.10 -2.26 10.76
CA CYS A 235 15.19 -1.12 10.68
C CYS A 235 15.39 -0.13 11.83
N GLY A 236 16.59 -0.11 12.44
CA GLY A 236 16.98 0.83 13.47
C GLY A 236 17.68 0.24 14.71
N THR A 237 17.59 -1.08 14.95
CA THR A 237 18.18 -1.69 16.16
C THR A 237 19.67 -1.99 16.00
N LEU A 238 20.07 -2.84 15.07
CA LEU A 238 21.48 -3.17 14.81
C LEU A 238 22.03 -2.28 13.69
N THR A 239 21.26 -2.12 12.65
CA THR A 239 21.54 -1.21 11.52
C THR A 239 20.23 -0.63 11.00
N ASP A 240 20.30 0.43 10.20
CA ASP A 240 19.14 1.00 9.54
C ASP A 240 19.35 1.03 8.02
N LEU A 241 18.84 0.02 7.33
CA LEU A 241 18.90 -0.05 5.88
C LEU A 241 17.98 0.99 5.21
N PHE A 242 16.92 1.43 5.88
CA PHE A 242 15.99 2.40 5.32
C PHE A 242 16.52 3.83 5.36
N ALA A 243 17.52 4.11 6.21
CA ALA A 243 18.24 5.38 6.22
C ALA A 243 19.22 5.53 5.05
N LEU A 244 19.65 4.43 4.42
CA LEU A 244 20.58 4.46 3.31
C LEU A 244 19.96 5.11 2.05
N PRO A 245 20.77 5.67 1.12
CA PRO A 245 20.30 6.43 -0.03
C PRO A 245 19.73 5.54 -1.15
N TYR A 246 18.91 4.55 -0.79
CA TYR A 246 18.14 3.78 -1.76
C TYR A 246 17.04 4.64 -2.40
N ASN A 247 16.61 4.23 -3.58
CA ASN A 247 15.53 4.89 -4.34
C ASN A 247 14.12 4.68 -3.74
N HIS A 248 14.01 3.96 -2.63
CA HIS A 248 12.80 3.80 -1.84
C HIS A 248 13.17 3.68 -0.36
N ARG A 249 12.48 4.44 0.49
CA ARG A 249 12.71 4.49 1.92
C ARG A 249 11.38 4.31 2.65
N PRO A 250 11.13 3.13 3.24
CA PRO A 250 9.97 2.92 4.08
C PRO A 250 9.99 3.78 5.33
N THR A 251 8.80 4.19 5.79
CA THR A 251 8.63 4.70 7.16
C THR A 251 8.47 3.55 8.13
N VAL A 252 8.93 3.73 9.37
CA VAL A 252 8.92 2.66 10.38
C VAL A 252 8.11 3.09 11.60
N THR A 253 7.22 2.20 12.06
CA THR A 253 6.57 2.26 13.37
C THR A 253 7.02 1.04 14.16
N ALA A 254 7.74 1.26 15.25
CA ALA A 254 8.31 0.20 16.08
C ALA A 254 7.49 0.00 17.36
N GLY A 255 7.50 -1.21 17.90
CA GLY A 255 7.04 -1.49 19.25
C GLY A 255 5.55 -1.82 19.40
N VAL A 256 4.82 -2.01 18.30
CA VAL A 256 3.40 -2.39 18.36
C VAL A 256 3.27 -3.82 18.87
N LEU A 257 2.62 -4.02 20.01
CA LEU A 257 2.51 -5.29 20.74
C LEU A 257 3.87 -5.97 20.98
N ALA A 258 4.89 -5.17 21.27
CA ALA A 258 6.27 -5.64 21.38
C ALA A 258 6.48 -6.66 22.49
N GLU A 259 5.76 -6.54 23.62
CA GLU A 259 5.95 -7.46 24.73
C GLU A 259 5.36 -8.83 24.43
N GLU A 260 4.19 -8.89 23.82
CA GLU A 260 3.57 -10.14 23.36
C GLU A 260 4.48 -10.89 22.36
N ALA A 261 5.08 -10.15 21.43
CA ALA A 261 6.03 -10.72 20.47
C ALA A 261 7.29 -11.26 21.17
N ARG A 262 7.83 -10.52 22.16
CA ARG A 262 9.00 -10.95 22.93
C ARG A 262 8.70 -12.16 23.79
N GLU A 263 7.54 -12.20 24.45
CA GLU A 263 7.13 -13.34 25.26
C GLU A 263 7.02 -14.61 24.44
N LEU A 264 6.41 -14.52 23.26
CA LEU A 264 6.30 -15.66 22.35
C LEU A 264 7.68 -16.21 21.95
N LEU A 265 8.62 -15.31 21.58
CA LEU A 265 10.00 -15.68 21.28
C LEU A 265 10.73 -16.28 22.48
N ARG A 266 10.59 -15.69 23.67
CA ARG A 266 11.21 -16.21 24.91
C ARG A 266 10.71 -17.60 25.26
N ALA A 267 9.40 -17.82 25.20
CA ALA A 267 8.75 -19.10 25.46
C ALA A 267 9.27 -20.18 24.49
N PHE A 268 9.32 -19.86 23.20
CA PHE A 268 9.83 -20.77 22.18
C PHE A 268 11.29 -21.18 22.44
N PHE A 269 12.18 -20.22 22.63
CA PHE A 269 13.59 -20.53 22.87
C PHE A 269 13.85 -21.16 24.23
N LYS A 270 12.99 -20.94 25.23
CA LYS A 270 13.04 -21.68 26.52
C LYS A 270 12.73 -23.15 26.29
N ARG A 271 11.60 -23.46 25.62
CA ARG A 271 11.22 -24.83 25.26
C ARG A 271 12.33 -25.57 24.49
N LEU A 272 12.93 -24.91 23.49
CA LEU A 272 14.03 -25.49 22.72
C LEU A 272 15.29 -25.86 23.57
N ARG A 273 15.50 -25.16 24.68
CA ARG A 273 16.64 -25.49 25.60
C ARG A 273 16.31 -26.63 26.53
N GLU A 274 15.04 -26.74 26.92
CA GLU A 274 14.57 -27.77 27.88
C GLU A 274 14.30 -29.12 27.20
N GLU A 275 13.95 -29.14 25.91
CA GLU A 275 13.71 -30.36 25.13
C GLU A 275 14.93 -30.74 24.27
N PRO A 276 15.80 -31.70 24.69
CA PRO A 276 17.04 -32.04 23.96
C PRO A 276 16.79 -32.66 22.58
N THR A 277 15.60 -33.20 22.31
CA THR A 277 15.23 -33.91 21.09
C THR A 277 15.06 -33.01 19.87
N VAL A 278 14.92 -31.70 20.07
CA VAL A 278 14.76 -30.72 18.98
C VAL A 278 16.11 -30.19 18.45
N LYS A 279 17.24 -30.67 18.96
CA LYS A 279 18.61 -30.18 18.64
C LYS A 279 19.22 -30.73 17.35
N THR A 280 18.50 -31.42 16.48
CA THR A 280 19.07 -32.04 15.27
C THR A 280 19.56 -31.05 14.21
N TRP A 281 19.15 -29.78 14.24
CA TRP A 281 19.56 -28.76 13.28
C TRP A 281 20.94 -28.10 13.55
N LYS A 282 21.56 -28.35 14.73
CA LYS A 282 22.88 -27.78 15.08
C LYS A 282 24.07 -28.56 14.55
N LYS A 283 23.87 -29.63 13.80
CA LYS A 283 24.93 -30.55 13.36
C LYS A 283 24.85 -30.90 11.85
N ALA A 284 24.32 -30.05 11.03
CA ALA A 284 24.45 -30.18 9.58
C ALA A 284 25.37 -29.08 9.04
#